data_3dd4f9472b9c07bdbeebd7619fba4ff8
#
_entry.id   3dd4f9472b9c07bdbeebd7619fba4ff8
#
_cell.length_a   1.000
_cell.length_b   1.000
_cell.length_c   1.000
_cell.angle_alpha   90.00
_cell.angle_beta   90.00
_cell.angle_gamma   90.00
#
_symmetry.space_group_name_H-M   'P 1'
#
loop_
_entity.id
_entity.type
_entity.pdbx_description
1 polymer ?
#
loop_
_entity_poly.entity_id
_entity_poly.type
_entity_poly.pdbx_seq_one_letter_code
_entity_poly.pdbx_strand_id
1 'polypeptide(L)'
;DMGVLLDPISVMMLVVITTVSLMVHIYSFGYMKGERGVQRYYAFLSLFSFSMLGLVVATNIFQMYIFWELVGASSYLLIGFYYTKPAAIAASKKAFIVTRFADLGFLIGILILSFYTGTFDFGLLTADNASLAVPSLAGGSFLGLSAATWAMALLFMGAAGKSAMFPLHIWLPDAMEGPT
;
A
#
# COMPACT_ATOMS: atom_id res chain seq x y z
N ASP A 1 9.38 -3.07 -17.29
CA ASP A 1 9.13 -1.66 -17.60
C ASP A 1 8.01 -1.12 -16.73
N MET A 2 8.07 0.19 -16.39
CA MET A 2 6.95 0.87 -15.77
C MET A 2 5.89 1.20 -16.82
N GLY A 3 4.64 0.92 -16.53
CA GLY A 3 3.55 1.09 -17.47
C GLY A 3 2.20 1.30 -16.79
N VAL A 4 1.13 1.24 -17.58
CA VAL A 4 -0.25 1.34 -17.12
C VAL A 4 -0.99 0.10 -17.60
N LEU A 5 -1.53 -0.67 -16.65
CA LEU A 5 -2.38 -1.82 -16.91
C LEU A 5 -3.84 -1.44 -16.59
N LEU A 6 -4.71 -1.60 -17.57
CA LEU A 6 -6.14 -1.38 -17.41
C LEU A 6 -6.87 -2.72 -17.66
N ASP A 7 -7.27 -3.34 -16.59
CA ASP A 7 -8.13 -4.52 -16.59
C ASP A 7 -9.47 -4.20 -15.89
N PRO A 8 -10.45 -5.10 -15.90
CA PRO A 8 -11.75 -4.85 -15.27
C PRO A 8 -11.64 -4.51 -13.76
N ILE A 9 -10.67 -5.12 -13.05
CA ILE A 9 -10.46 -4.88 -11.62
C ILE A 9 -9.85 -3.50 -11.42
N SER A 10 -8.84 -3.12 -12.20
CA SER A 10 -8.21 -1.80 -12.16
C SER A 10 -9.24 -0.70 -12.46
N VAL A 11 -10.06 -0.87 -13.50
CA VAL A 11 -11.09 0.11 -13.85
C VAL A 11 -12.11 0.27 -12.73
N MET A 12 -12.60 -0.82 -12.13
CA MET A 12 -13.50 -0.77 -10.98
C MET A 12 -12.86 -0.01 -9.82
N MET A 13 -11.61 -0.31 -9.49
CA MET A 13 -10.89 0.35 -8.41
C MET A 13 -10.62 1.84 -8.71
N LEU A 14 -10.34 2.20 -9.95
CA LEU A 14 -10.20 3.60 -10.36
C LEU A 14 -11.49 4.39 -10.11
N VAL A 15 -12.65 3.83 -10.46
CA VAL A 15 -13.96 4.46 -10.19
C VAL A 15 -14.18 4.66 -8.69
N VAL A 16 -13.89 3.66 -7.88
CA VAL A 16 -14.03 3.75 -6.41
C VAL A 16 -13.10 4.83 -5.85
N ILE A 17 -11.81 4.79 -6.20
CA ILE A 17 -10.81 5.73 -5.68
C ILE A 17 -11.14 7.17 -6.09
N THR A 18 -11.46 7.41 -7.35
CA THR A 18 -11.77 8.77 -7.84
C THR A 18 -13.06 9.31 -7.21
N THR A 19 -14.09 8.48 -7.06
CA THR A 19 -15.35 8.87 -6.43
C THR A 19 -15.14 9.22 -4.96
N VAL A 20 -14.50 8.35 -4.20
CA VAL A 20 -14.22 8.59 -2.77
C VAL A 20 -13.32 9.81 -2.59
N SER A 21 -12.25 9.91 -3.39
CA SER A 21 -11.32 11.06 -3.34
C SER A 21 -12.07 12.37 -3.62
N LEU A 22 -12.93 12.42 -4.65
CA LEU A 22 -13.74 13.60 -4.97
C LEU A 22 -14.64 13.98 -3.79
N MET A 23 -15.36 13.03 -3.21
CA MET A 23 -16.26 13.28 -2.09
C MET A 23 -15.51 13.79 -0.86
N VAL A 24 -14.35 13.21 -0.55
CA VAL A 24 -13.50 13.66 0.56
C VAL A 24 -12.96 15.07 0.31
N HIS A 25 -12.54 15.38 -0.92
CA HIS A 25 -12.08 16.74 -1.26
C HIS A 25 -13.20 17.77 -1.08
N ILE A 26 -14.43 17.47 -1.55
CA ILE A 26 -15.58 18.36 -1.39
C ILE A 26 -15.94 18.51 0.09
N TYR A 27 -16.01 17.41 0.85
CA TYR A 27 -16.31 17.43 2.28
C TYR A 27 -15.30 18.29 3.05
N SER A 28 -14.03 18.19 2.68
CA SER A 28 -12.93 18.92 3.34
C SER A 28 -13.02 20.44 3.20
N PHE A 29 -13.76 20.98 2.22
CA PHE A 29 -14.03 22.43 2.15
C PHE A 29 -14.76 22.95 3.40
N GLY A 30 -15.69 22.16 3.93
CA GLY A 30 -16.37 22.49 5.17
C GLY A 30 -15.58 22.07 6.41
N TYR A 31 -15.06 20.84 6.40
CA TYR A 31 -14.37 20.22 7.54
C TYR A 31 -13.11 20.96 7.96
N MET A 32 -12.27 21.40 6.99
CA MET A 32 -11.01 22.10 7.26
C MET A 32 -11.17 23.62 7.26
N LYS A 33 -12.39 24.14 7.26
CA LYS A 33 -12.65 25.59 7.25
C LYS A 33 -12.15 26.25 8.54
N GLY A 34 -11.21 27.17 8.38
CA GLY A 34 -10.62 27.91 9.51
C GLY A 34 -9.37 27.25 10.10
N GLU A 35 -9.00 26.05 9.69
CA GLU A 35 -7.77 25.39 10.14
C GLU A 35 -6.53 26.00 9.48
N ARG A 36 -5.43 26.07 10.25
CA ARG A 36 -4.15 26.53 9.70
C ARG A 36 -3.50 25.44 8.84
N GLY A 37 -3.11 25.79 7.62
CA GLY A 37 -2.39 24.87 6.74
C GLY A 37 -3.28 24.02 5.84
N VAL A 38 -4.50 24.45 5.54
CA VAL A 38 -5.44 23.78 4.59
C VAL A 38 -4.77 23.45 3.26
N GLN A 39 -3.93 24.33 2.73
CA GLN A 39 -3.18 24.06 1.49
C GLN A 39 -2.29 22.83 1.61
N ARG A 40 -1.59 22.67 2.74
CA ARG A 40 -0.76 21.49 3.01
C ARG A 40 -1.61 20.22 3.15
N TYR A 41 -2.78 20.33 3.78
CA TYR A 41 -3.73 19.21 3.85
C TYR A 41 -4.15 18.72 2.46
N TYR A 42 -4.56 19.62 1.57
CA TYR A 42 -4.93 19.27 0.21
C TYR A 42 -3.76 18.71 -0.60
N ALA A 43 -2.54 19.22 -0.39
CA ALA A 43 -1.36 18.67 -1.02
C ALA A 43 -1.11 17.21 -0.59
N PHE A 44 -1.23 16.90 0.70
CA PHE A 44 -1.08 15.52 1.20
C PHE A 44 -2.21 14.60 0.73
N LEU A 45 -3.44 15.11 0.69
CA LEU A 45 -4.60 14.37 0.21
C LEU A 45 -4.49 14.06 -1.30
N SER A 46 -4.00 15.03 -2.09
CA SER A 46 -3.73 14.84 -3.51
C SER A 46 -2.59 13.85 -3.75
N LEU A 47 -1.52 13.92 -2.93
CA LEU A 47 -0.42 12.94 -2.99
C LEU A 47 -0.93 11.53 -2.67
N PHE A 48 -1.81 11.39 -1.68
CA PHE A 48 -2.43 10.11 -1.35
C PHE A 48 -3.25 9.57 -2.52
N SER A 49 -4.11 10.40 -3.12
CA SER A 49 -4.93 10.02 -4.27
C SER A 49 -4.08 9.62 -5.47
N PHE A 50 -3.03 10.39 -5.78
CA PHE A 50 -2.07 10.07 -6.83
C PHE A 50 -1.40 8.71 -6.58
N SER A 51 -0.97 8.47 -5.35
CA SER A 51 -0.31 7.23 -4.97
C SER A 51 -1.23 6.01 -5.12
N MET A 52 -2.50 6.16 -4.71
CA MET A 52 -3.52 5.11 -4.88
C MET A 52 -3.84 4.84 -6.35
N LEU A 53 -3.94 5.88 -7.19
CA LEU A 53 -4.17 5.70 -8.62
C LEU A 53 -2.99 4.98 -9.28
N GLY A 54 -1.75 5.41 -8.98
CA GLY A 54 -0.55 4.76 -9.50
C GLY A 54 -0.39 3.31 -9.06
N LEU A 55 -0.82 2.97 -7.84
CA LEU A 55 -0.83 1.61 -7.33
C LEU A 55 -1.76 0.69 -8.13
N VAL A 56 -2.96 1.18 -8.43
CA VAL A 56 -4.00 0.39 -9.10
C VAL A 56 -3.69 0.12 -10.57
N VAL A 57 -3.01 1.05 -11.25
CA VAL A 57 -2.65 0.89 -12.67
C VAL A 57 -1.27 0.27 -12.89
N ALA A 58 -0.61 -0.22 -11.84
CA ALA A 58 0.73 -0.81 -11.95
C ALA A 58 0.72 -2.04 -12.86
N THR A 59 1.73 -2.16 -13.74
CA THR A 59 1.91 -3.30 -14.65
C THR A 59 2.68 -4.45 -14.02
N ASN A 60 3.41 -4.17 -12.95
CA ASN A 60 4.26 -5.15 -12.27
C ASN A 60 4.26 -4.94 -10.75
N ILE A 61 4.59 -6.01 -10.02
CA ILE A 61 4.54 -6.03 -8.57
C ILE A 61 5.54 -5.07 -7.91
N PHE A 62 6.67 -4.77 -8.57
CA PHE A 62 7.66 -3.83 -8.04
C PHE A 62 7.19 -2.38 -8.20
N GLN A 63 6.58 -2.03 -9.34
CA GLN A 63 5.91 -0.73 -9.52
C GLN A 63 4.79 -0.54 -8.49
N MET A 64 3.97 -1.58 -8.28
CA MET A 64 2.94 -1.57 -7.25
C MET A 64 3.55 -1.30 -5.86
N TYR A 65 4.69 -1.93 -5.53
CA TYR A 65 5.38 -1.70 -4.26
C TYR A 65 5.84 -0.26 -4.09
N ILE A 66 6.37 0.40 -5.12
CA ILE A 66 6.78 1.82 -5.06
C ILE A 66 5.59 2.70 -4.67
N PHE A 67 4.45 2.53 -5.33
CA PHE A 67 3.24 3.30 -5.00
C PHE A 67 2.64 2.91 -3.65
N TRP A 68 2.76 1.63 -3.25
CA TRP A 68 2.40 1.14 -1.92
C TRP A 68 3.15 1.86 -0.80
N GLU A 69 4.44 2.05 -0.99
CA GLU A 69 5.30 2.82 -0.10
C GLU A 69 4.90 4.31 -0.07
N LEU A 70 4.54 4.87 -1.22
CA LEU A 70 4.13 6.27 -1.32
C LEU A 70 2.78 6.51 -0.63
N VAL A 71 1.83 5.57 -0.70
CA VAL A 71 0.59 5.59 0.09
C VAL A 71 0.91 5.61 1.58
N GLY A 72 1.86 4.80 2.03
CA GLY A 72 2.30 4.81 3.43
C GLY A 72 2.92 6.12 3.88
N ALA A 73 3.74 6.75 3.03
CA ALA A 73 4.33 8.05 3.30
C ALA A 73 3.28 9.17 3.36
N SER A 74 2.32 9.18 2.43
CA SER A 74 1.24 10.15 2.46
C SER A 74 0.31 9.99 3.67
N SER A 75 0.05 8.76 4.09
CA SER A 75 -0.69 8.47 5.34
C SER A 75 0.06 9.00 6.57
N TYR A 76 1.36 8.81 6.64
CA TYR A 76 2.20 9.38 7.71
C TYR A 76 2.05 10.90 7.78
N LEU A 77 2.08 11.59 6.63
CA LEU A 77 1.95 13.04 6.55
C LEU A 77 0.55 13.52 6.96
N LEU A 78 -0.49 12.77 6.60
CA LEU A 78 -1.88 13.09 6.96
C LEU A 78 -2.12 12.86 8.46
N ILE A 79 -1.69 11.76 9.05
CA ILE A 79 -1.83 11.47 10.49
C ILE A 79 -1.03 12.52 11.28
N GLY A 80 0.17 12.88 10.84
CA GLY A 80 1.02 13.89 11.45
C GLY A 80 0.67 15.34 11.06
N PHE A 81 -0.49 15.59 10.48
CA PHE A 81 -0.88 16.93 10.03
C PHE A 81 -0.81 17.97 11.14
N TYR A 82 -1.30 17.63 12.32
CA TYR A 82 -1.23 18.45 13.54
C TYR A 82 0.11 18.29 14.25
N TYR A 83 1.21 18.56 13.55
CA TYR A 83 2.60 18.36 14.01
C TYR A 83 2.98 19.11 15.28
N THR A 84 2.12 20.03 15.76
CA THR A 84 2.29 20.73 17.05
C THR A 84 1.73 19.94 18.22
N LYS A 85 0.88 18.92 17.95
CA LYS A 85 0.29 18.05 18.99
C LYS A 85 1.21 16.86 19.23
N PRO A 86 1.74 16.64 20.46
CA PRO A 86 2.60 15.49 20.74
C PRO A 86 1.92 14.13 20.44
N ALA A 87 0.61 14.04 20.67
CA ALA A 87 -0.18 12.85 20.38
C ALA A 87 -0.18 12.52 18.87
N ALA A 88 -0.41 13.50 17.99
CA ALA A 88 -0.39 13.30 16.54
C ALA A 88 1.01 12.91 16.03
N ILE A 89 2.07 13.47 16.61
CA ILE A 89 3.46 13.09 16.29
C ILE A 89 3.71 11.63 16.69
N ALA A 90 3.30 11.23 17.89
CA ALA A 90 3.47 9.86 18.36
C ALA A 90 2.65 8.86 17.50
N ALA A 91 1.41 9.22 17.18
CA ALA A 91 0.51 8.43 16.34
C ALA A 91 1.08 8.22 14.92
N SER A 92 1.56 9.29 14.28
CA SER A 92 2.14 9.20 12.93
C SER A 92 3.40 8.34 12.91
N LYS A 93 4.30 8.49 13.88
CA LYS A 93 5.50 7.64 14.02
C LYS A 93 5.12 6.17 14.24
N LYS A 94 4.15 5.89 15.11
CA LYS A 94 3.70 4.53 15.38
C LYS A 94 3.10 3.89 14.12
N ALA A 95 2.22 4.60 13.43
CA ALA A 95 1.64 4.14 12.16
C ALA A 95 2.72 3.85 11.12
N PHE A 96 3.69 4.75 10.97
CA PHE A 96 4.79 4.59 10.03
C PHE A 96 5.64 3.36 10.35
N ILE A 97 6.07 3.19 11.59
CA ILE A 97 6.94 2.07 12.00
C ILE A 97 6.22 0.72 11.78
N VAL A 98 4.97 0.60 12.24
CA VAL A 98 4.21 -0.65 12.11
C VAL A 98 3.96 -1.02 10.65
N THR A 99 3.56 -0.05 9.82
CA THR A 99 3.32 -0.31 8.39
C THR A 99 4.61 -0.61 7.65
N ARG A 100 5.74 0.05 7.98
CA ARG A 100 7.04 -0.24 7.36
C ARG A 100 7.59 -1.61 7.74
N PHE A 101 7.37 -2.06 8.96
CA PHE A 101 7.72 -3.43 9.35
C PHE A 101 6.95 -4.46 8.50
N ALA A 102 5.66 -4.23 8.26
CA ALA A 102 4.86 -5.07 7.37
C ALA A 102 5.32 -4.98 5.90
N ASP A 103 5.66 -3.78 5.44
CA ASP A 103 6.14 -3.53 4.08
C ASP A 103 7.51 -4.18 3.82
N LEU A 104 8.36 -4.33 4.84
CA LEU A 104 9.59 -5.12 4.73
C LEU A 104 9.28 -6.59 4.40
N GLY A 105 8.29 -7.18 5.07
CA GLY A 105 7.80 -8.52 4.73
C GLY A 105 7.30 -8.58 3.29
N PHE A 106 6.52 -7.59 2.86
CA PHE A 106 6.03 -7.47 1.49
C PHE A 106 7.19 -7.45 0.47
N LEU A 107 8.22 -6.63 0.70
CA LEU A 107 9.42 -6.58 -0.15
C LEU A 107 10.13 -7.92 -0.24
N ILE A 108 10.35 -8.60 0.89
CA ILE A 108 10.99 -9.93 0.92
C ILE A 108 10.16 -10.93 0.12
N GLY A 109 8.83 -10.88 0.24
CA GLY A 109 7.91 -11.72 -0.54
C GLY A 109 8.06 -11.49 -2.05
N ILE A 110 8.15 -10.22 -2.48
CA ILE A 110 8.42 -9.85 -3.88
C ILE A 110 9.75 -10.40 -4.36
N LEU A 111 10.81 -10.28 -3.56
CA LEU A 111 12.15 -10.77 -3.91
C LEU A 111 12.19 -12.28 -4.04
N ILE A 112 11.54 -13.02 -3.13
CA ILE A 112 11.41 -14.48 -3.24
C ILE A 112 10.66 -14.83 -4.52
N LEU A 113 9.51 -14.19 -4.77
CA LEU A 113 8.72 -14.45 -5.97
C LEU A 113 9.56 -14.22 -7.23
N SER A 114 10.22 -13.07 -7.35
CA SER A 114 11.00 -12.73 -8.52
C SER A 114 12.22 -13.61 -8.72
N PHE A 115 12.86 -14.07 -7.63
CA PHE A 115 14.02 -14.97 -7.71
C PHE A 115 13.65 -16.31 -8.37
N TYR A 116 12.48 -16.86 -8.02
CA TYR A 116 12.04 -18.15 -8.55
C TYR A 116 11.33 -18.04 -9.91
N THR A 117 10.62 -16.93 -10.18
CA THR A 117 9.87 -16.74 -11.43
C THR A 117 10.66 -16.01 -12.51
N GLY A 118 11.72 -15.28 -12.14
CA GLY A 118 12.51 -14.45 -13.05
C GLY A 118 11.78 -13.21 -13.58
N THR A 119 10.60 -12.88 -13.05
CA THR A 119 9.78 -11.76 -13.53
C THR A 119 9.07 -11.02 -12.40
N PHE A 120 8.76 -9.75 -12.65
CA PHE A 120 7.87 -8.92 -11.81
C PHE A 120 6.53 -8.63 -12.50
N ASP A 121 6.37 -8.97 -13.77
CA ASP A 121 5.24 -8.60 -14.61
C ASP A 121 3.99 -9.40 -14.26
N PHE A 122 2.87 -8.71 -14.02
CA PHE A 122 1.60 -9.37 -13.70
C PHE A 122 1.08 -10.23 -14.83
N GLY A 123 1.23 -9.78 -16.10
CA GLY A 123 0.79 -10.55 -17.25
C GLY A 123 1.49 -11.90 -17.36
N LEU A 124 2.78 -11.96 -16.99
CA LEU A 124 3.55 -13.20 -16.97
C LEU A 124 3.26 -14.06 -15.73
N LEU A 125 3.00 -13.43 -14.58
CA LEU A 125 2.69 -14.14 -13.33
C LEU A 125 1.29 -14.75 -13.32
N THR A 126 0.34 -14.17 -14.09
CA THR A 126 -1.07 -14.60 -14.12
C THR A 126 -1.48 -15.30 -15.43
N ALA A 127 -0.58 -15.34 -16.43
CA ALA A 127 -0.87 -16.04 -17.68
C ALA A 127 -1.05 -17.55 -17.46
N ASP A 128 -1.77 -18.20 -18.38
CA ASP A 128 -1.97 -19.66 -18.37
C ASP A 128 -0.65 -20.45 -18.38
N ASN A 129 0.43 -19.84 -18.80
CA ASN A 129 1.81 -20.36 -18.76
C ASN A 129 2.52 -20.15 -17.40
N ALA A 130 1.87 -19.57 -16.41
CA ALA A 130 2.40 -19.49 -15.03
C ALA A 130 2.68 -20.88 -14.44
N SER A 131 2.15 -21.94 -15.06
CA SER A 131 2.50 -23.32 -14.78
C SER A 131 4.01 -23.63 -14.88
N LEU A 132 4.78 -22.82 -15.61
CA LEU A 132 6.24 -22.94 -15.68
C LEU A 132 6.97 -22.32 -14.49
N ALA A 133 6.37 -21.31 -13.84
CA ALA A 133 6.93 -20.67 -12.65
C ALA A 133 6.57 -21.40 -11.34
N VAL A 134 5.40 -22.04 -11.32
CA VAL A 134 4.92 -22.80 -10.14
C VAL A 134 5.83 -23.97 -9.75
N PRO A 135 6.38 -24.80 -10.69
CA PRO A 135 7.29 -25.87 -10.32
C PRO A 135 8.58 -25.38 -9.66
N SER A 136 9.13 -24.25 -10.10
CA SER A 136 10.34 -23.68 -9.49
C SER A 136 10.07 -23.18 -8.07
N LEU A 137 8.93 -22.56 -7.84
CA LEU A 137 8.47 -22.13 -6.52
C LEU A 137 8.18 -23.32 -5.58
N ALA A 138 7.66 -24.42 -6.12
CA ALA A 138 7.39 -25.64 -5.34
C ALA A 138 8.67 -26.40 -4.98
N GLY A 139 9.73 -26.33 -5.79
CA GLY A 139 11.00 -27.03 -5.57
C GLY A 139 11.87 -26.44 -4.46
N GLY A 140 11.69 -25.15 -4.14
CA GLY A 140 12.39 -24.50 -3.03
C GLY A 140 11.67 -24.74 -1.69
N SER A 141 12.36 -25.28 -0.68
CA SER A 141 11.78 -25.42 0.65
C SER A 141 12.67 -24.81 1.72
N PHE A 142 12.07 -24.06 2.65
CA PHE A 142 12.73 -23.51 3.82
C PHE A 142 11.85 -23.73 5.05
N LEU A 143 12.39 -24.27 6.12
CA LEU A 143 11.65 -24.62 7.34
C LEU A 143 10.41 -25.49 7.11
N GLY A 144 10.44 -26.38 6.12
CA GLY A 144 9.33 -27.28 5.81
C GLY A 144 8.19 -26.69 4.98
N LEU A 145 8.30 -25.41 4.58
CA LEU A 145 7.32 -24.72 3.71
C LEU A 145 7.94 -24.43 2.35
N SER A 146 7.11 -24.47 1.30
CA SER A 146 7.55 -24.12 -0.06
C SER A 146 7.88 -22.63 -0.18
N ALA A 147 8.75 -22.30 -1.14
CA ALA A 147 9.07 -20.90 -1.46
C ALA A 147 7.82 -20.09 -1.84
N ALA A 148 6.85 -20.73 -2.51
CA ALA A 148 5.56 -20.11 -2.81
C ALA A 148 4.80 -19.73 -1.54
N THR A 149 4.74 -20.62 -0.56
CA THR A 149 4.04 -20.36 0.72
C THR A 149 4.68 -19.18 1.45
N TRP A 150 6.02 -19.13 1.51
CA TRP A 150 6.74 -18.01 2.11
C TRP A 150 6.51 -16.70 1.37
N ALA A 151 6.61 -16.70 0.05
CA ALA A 151 6.35 -15.51 -0.76
C ALA A 151 4.93 -14.97 -0.52
N MET A 152 3.91 -15.82 -0.60
CA MET A 152 2.52 -15.41 -0.40
C MET A 152 2.23 -14.95 1.03
N ALA A 153 2.77 -15.63 2.06
CA ALA A 153 2.61 -15.23 3.45
C ALA A 153 3.23 -13.86 3.73
N LEU A 154 4.41 -13.59 3.17
CA LEU A 154 5.11 -12.32 3.32
C LEU A 154 4.45 -11.19 2.53
N LEU A 155 3.95 -11.46 1.32
CA LEU A 155 3.10 -10.50 0.57
C LEU A 155 1.83 -10.16 1.37
N PHE A 156 1.18 -11.18 1.93
CA PHE A 156 -0.01 -10.98 2.78
C PHE A 156 0.30 -10.18 4.05
N MET A 157 1.49 -10.34 4.63
CA MET A 157 1.93 -9.56 5.79
C MET A 157 1.90 -8.05 5.50
N GLY A 158 2.34 -7.61 4.32
CA GLY A 158 2.25 -6.22 3.88
C GLY A 158 0.79 -5.73 3.80
N ALA A 159 -0.07 -6.53 3.18
CA ALA A 159 -1.51 -6.23 3.11
C ALA A 159 -2.16 -6.17 4.50
N ALA A 160 -1.83 -7.11 5.38
CA ALA A 160 -2.33 -7.16 6.76
C ALA A 160 -1.91 -5.93 7.58
N GLY A 161 -0.68 -5.44 7.40
CA GLY A 161 -0.19 -4.23 8.07
C GLY A 161 -0.93 -2.97 7.65
N LYS A 162 -1.18 -2.78 6.37
CA LYS A 162 -1.95 -1.63 5.84
C LYS A 162 -3.45 -1.72 6.20
N SER A 163 -4.00 -2.93 6.24
CA SER A 163 -5.40 -3.17 6.59
C SER A 163 -5.64 -3.23 8.10
N ALA A 164 -4.60 -2.97 8.90
CA ALA A 164 -4.67 -3.02 10.38
C ALA A 164 -5.27 -4.35 10.89
N MET A 165 -4.85 -5.47 10.30
CA MET A 165 -5.25 -6.79 10.78
C MET A 165 -4.45 -7.16 12.03
N PHE A 166 -5.06 -7.97 12.92
CA PHE A 166 -4.36 -8.52 14.07
C PHE A 166 -3.13 -9.35 13.62
N PRO A 167 -1.95 -9.19 14.24
CA PRO A 167 -1.61 -8.32 15.39
C PRO A 167 -1.14 -6.89 15.02
N LEU A 168 -1.14 -6.50 13.75
CA LEU A 168 -0.61 -5.23 13.24
C LEU A 168 -1.63 -4.07 13.28
N HIS A 169 -2.72 -4.20 14.05
CA HIS A 169 -3.82 -3.23 14.13
C HIS A 169 -3.58 -2.05 15.07
N ILE A 170 -2.51 -2.10 15.86
CA ILE A 170 -2.25 -1.18 16.97
C ILE A 170 -2.04 0.29 16.59
N TRP A 171 -1.83 0.58 15.32
CA TRP A 171 -1.64 1.93 14.80
C TRP A 171 -2.95 2.62 14.41
N LEU A 172 -3.98 1.84 14.04
CA LEU A 172 -5.22 2.39 13.49
C LEU A 172 -6.02 3.24 14.48
N PRO A 173 -6.21 2.85 15.75
CA PRO A 173 -6.92 3.70 16.72
C PRO A 173 -6.24 5.06 16.91
N ASP A 174 -4.92 5.09 16.98
CA ASP A 174 -4.15 6.31 17.19
C ASP A 174 -4.13 7.21 15.93
N ALA A 175 -4.36 6.64 14.74
CA ALA A 175 -4.39 7.39 13.50
C ALA A 175 -5.49 8.48 13.47
N MET A 176 -6.51 8.33 14.31
CA MET A 176 -7.60 9.31 14.48
C MET A 176 -7.16 10.62 15.14
N GLU A 177 -5.92 10.75 15.60
CA GLU A 177 -5.32 12.02 16.06
C GLU A 177 -5.05 13.00 14.91
N GLY A 178 -5.03 12.52 13.67
CA GLY A 178 -5.00 13.34 12.45
C GLY A 178 -6.40 13.84 12.06
N PRO A 179 -6.51 14.60 10.96
CA PRO A 179 -7.80 14.95 10.38
C PRO A 179 -8.54 13.68 9.92
N THR A 180 -9.66 13.40 10.54
CA THR A 180 -10.49 12.19 10.29
C THR A 180 -11.70 12.50 9.44
#